data_172cef27d2105e405e63bfb58b5e0a6a
#
_entry.id   172cef27d2105e405e63bfb58b5e0a6a
#
_cell.length_a   1.000
_cell.length_b   1.000
_cell.length_c   1.000
_cell.angle_alpha   90.00
_cell.angle_beta   90.00
_cell.angle_gamma   90.00
#
_symmetry.space_group_name_H-M   'P 1'
#
loop_
_entity.id
_entity.type
_entity.pdbx_description
1 polymer ?
#
loop_
_entity_poly.entity_id
_entity_poly.type
_entity_poly.pdbx_seq_one_letter_code
_entity_poly.pdbx_strand_id
1 'polypeptide(L)'
;MALSIMMFLLYCIWGSWYGQMSKYLSNQLEASGVQVGNAYAMFSIAMIASPFLVGLLADRYIAAQRLLGILSLMGAAILFWLTNIKEPSTFIWVLLLYCLTFTPAISLTTSIAMRQMANPEIEFPPIRVFGTIAWIVIVNVVGWYGWGDKATIFQLALLLSLVLGVFSFFLPHTPPGKSKEPFSYTQLIGKDAFVLFKSKSFSLFFISSVLICIPLAFYYTWANPSLTDAYILAFPSMNADSFAIENKMSLGQVSEIVFLLMLPFAYRKWGLKNIFIIGLLAWVIRFLFFGYGTADNTPWMLYLAILLHGVCYDFFFVSGQIYIDKKAGTAIKAQAQGLITLATYGIGMLLGNLIAGYVKDMNTLSNVTNWTNVWLVPASIASIVLLLFMFFFKQEKI
;
A
#
# COMPACT_ATOMS: atom_id res chain seq x y z
N MET A 1 13.96 -20.86 -1.09
CA MET A 1 13.45 -20.73 -2.47
C MET A 1 11.92 -20.72 -2.54
N ALA A 2 11.18 -21.75 -2.07
CA ALA A 2 9.70 -21.76 -2.14
C ALA A 2 9.03 -20.52 -1.50
N LEU A 3 9.50 -20.05 -0.35
CA LEU A 3 8.97 -18.88 0.34
C LEU A 3 9.21 -17.58 -0.45
N SER A 4 10.35 -17.48 -1.15
CA SER A 4 10.64 -16.33 -2.03
C SER A 4 9.72 -16.28 -3.25
N ILE A 5 9.42 -17.47 -3.84
CA ILE A 5 8.47 -17.59 -4.96
C ILE A 5 7.05 -17.21 -4.49
N MET A 6 6.63 -17.66 -3.30
CA MET A 6 5.35 -17.29 -2.70
C MET A 6 5.23 -15.77 -2.54
N MET A 7 6.25 -15.10 -1.99
CA MET A 7 6.28 -13.64 -1.86
C MET A 7 6.24 -12.96 -3.22
N PHE A 8 7.04 -13.44 -4.18
CA PHE A 8 7.07 -12.91 -5.53
C PHE A 8 5.69 -12.97 -6.20
N LEU A 9 5.03 -14.13 -6.18
CA LEU A 9 3.71 -14.30 -6.79
C LEU A 9 2.66 -13.39 -6.13
N LEU A 10 2.63 -13.31 -4.79
CA LEU A 10 1.66 -12.45 -4.09
C LEU A 10 1.80 -10.98 -4.48
N TYR A 11 3.04 -10.48 -4.54
CA TYR A 11 3.28 -9.08 -4.87
C TYR A 11 3.14 -8.78 -6.36
N CYS A 12 3.36 -9.77 -7.25
CA CYS A 12 2.96 -9.67 -8.65
C CYS A 12 1.44 -9.53 -8.79
N ILE A 13 0.65 -10.32 -8.04
CA ILE A 13 -0.82 -10.17 -8.02
C ILE A 13 -1.20 -8.75 -7.62
N TRP A 14 -0.64 -8.25 -6.52
CA TRP A 14 -0.98 -6.91 -6.02
C TRP A 14 -0.56 -5.80 -6.97
N GLY A 15 0.69 -5.82 -7.44
CA GLY A 15 1.26 -4.81 -8.32
C GLY A 15 0.61 -4.77 -9.73
N SER A 16 0.00 -5.88 -10.18
CA SER A 16 -0.63 -5.92 -11.51
C SER A 16 -1.83 -4.98 -11.62
N TRP A 17 -2.61 -4.77 -10.56
CA TRP A 17 -3.88 -4.03 -10.64
C TRP A 17 -3.94 -2.79 -9.73
N TYR A 18 -3.31 -2.80 -8.56
CA TYR A 18 -3.58 -1.80 -7.52
C TYR A 18 -3.21 -0.37 -7.94
N GLY A 19 -2.03 -0.17 -8.51
CA GLY A 19 -1.57 1.16 -8.93
C GLY A 19 -2.23 1.68 -10.23
N GLN A 20 -2.85 0.80 -11.01
CA GLN A 20 -3.44 1.08 -12.32
C GLN A 20 -4.96 1.09 -12.30
N MET A 21 -5.58 0.61 -11.23
CA MET A 21 -7.04 0.44 -11.12
C MET A 21 -7.79 1.75 -11.36
N SER A 22 -7.28 2.88 -10.89
CA SER A 22 -7.92 4.18 -11.11
C SER A 22 -8.01 4.56 -12.59
N LYS A 23 -6.94 4.33 -13.36
CA LYS A 23 -6.91 4.56 -14.80
C LYS A 23 -7.93 3.65 -15.52
N TYR A 24 -7.97 2.36 -15.16
CA TYR A 24 -8.95 1.42 -15.68
C TYR A 24 -10.39 1.85 -15.37
N LEU A 25 -10.69 2.18 -14.11
CA LEU A 25 -12.03 2.59 -13.69
C LEU A 25 -12.49 3.86 -14.40
N SER A 26 -11.61 4.85 -14.51
CA SER A 26 -11.94 6.13 -15.18
C SER A 26 -12.12 5.97 -16.69
N ASN A 27 -11.24 5.20 -17.37
CA ASN A 27 -11.22 5.13 -18.83
C ASN A 27 -12.16 4.06 -19.39
N GLN A 28 -12.32 2.90 -18.70
CA GLN A 28 -13.10 1.78 -19.24
C GLN A 28 -14.51 1.69 -18.64
N LEU A 29 -14.67 2.12 -17.39
CA LEU A 29 -15.96 2.06 -16.70
C LEU A 29 -16.59 3.46 -16.52
N GLU A 30 -15.92 4.52 -16.99
CA GLU A 30 -16.37 5.93 -16.87
C GLU A 30 -16.73 6.29 -15.40
N ALA A 31 -16.01 5.69 -14.45
CA ALA A 31 -16.25 5.88 -13.03
C ALA A 31 -15.91 7.30 -12.58
N SER A 32 -16.77 7.90 -11.77
CA SER A 32 -16.50 9.18 -11.11
C SER A 32 -15.33 9.04 -10.12
N GLY A 33 -14.72 10.16 -9.72
CA GLY A 33 -13.67 10.14 -8.71
C GLY A 33 -14.13 9.56 -7.39
N VAL A 34 -15.37 9.82 -6.98
CA VAL A 34 -15.98 9.20 -5.79
C VAL A 34 -16.07 7.69 -5.94
N GLN A 35 -16.48 7.17 -7.09
CA GLN A 35 -16.53 5.73 -7.34
C GLN A 35 -15.13 5.09 -7.33
N VAL A 36 -14.13 5.75 -7.92
CA VAL A 36 -12.74 5.31 -7.86
C VAL A 36 -12.24 5.31 -6.41
N GLY A 37 -12.48 6.38 -5.65
CA GLY A 37 -12.14 6.43 -4.22
C GLY A 37 -12.79 5.33 -3.41
N ASN A 38 -14.08 5.05 -3.66
CA ASN A 38 -14.80 3.94 -3.03
C ASN A 38 -14.18 2.58 -3.39
N ALA A 39 -13.75 2.36 -4.63
CA ALA A 39 -13.07 1.12 -5.02
C ALA A 39 -11.78 0.88 -4.21
N TYR A 40 -10.92 1.90 -4.06
CA TYR A 40 -9.73 1.80 -3.21
C TYR A 40 -10.08 1.65 -1.72
N ALA A 41 -11.18 2.25 -1.26
CA ALA A 41 -11.66 2.10 0.11
C ALA A 41 -12.04 0.65 0.44
N MET A 42 -12.49 -0.16 -0.54
CA MET A 42 -12.81 -1.59 -0.33
C MET A 42 -11.58 -2.39 0.10
N PHE A 43 -10.40 -2.07 -0.42
CA PHE A 43 -9.16 -2.68 0.05
C PHE A 43 -8.89 -2.36 1.52
N SER A 44 -9.09 -1.12 1.95
CA SER A 44 -8.90 -0.70 3.33
C SER A 44 -9.92 -1.36 4.28
N ILE A 45 -11.17 -1.51 3.87
CA ILE A 45 -12.20 -2.24 4.63
C ILE A 45 -11.79 -3.70 4.81
N ALA A 46 -11.31 -4.34 3.74
CA ALA A 46 -10.83 -5.71 3.80
C ALA A 46 -9.58 -5.86 4.70
N MET A 47 -8.68 -4.86 4.71
CA MET A 47 -7.53 -4.83 5.63
C MET A 47 -7.93 -4.75 7.11
N ILE A 48 -9.03 -4.04 7.42
CA ILE A 48 -9.60 -4.02 8.79
C ILE A 48 -10.16 -5.40 9.16
N ALA A 49 -10.83 -6.07 8.22
CA ALA A 49 -11.44 -7.38 8.47
C ALA A 49 -10.43 -8.55 8.49
N SER A 50 -9.30 -8.41 7.78
CA SER A 50 -8.31 -9.47 7.55
C SER A 50 -7.77 -10.14 8.82
N PRO A 51 -7.39 -9.43 9.90
CA PRO A 51 -6.86 -10.06 11.11
C PRO A 51 -7.87 -11.00 11.77
N PHE A 52 -9.18 -10.68 11.69
CA PHE A 52 -10.24 -11.52 12.23
C PHE A 52 -10.37 -12.81 11.43
N LEU A 53 -10.29 -12.74 10.11
CA LEU A 53 -10.37 -13.91 9.23
C LEU A 53 -9.16 -14.83 9.43
N VAL A 54 -7.96 -14.28 9.46
CA VAL A 54 -6.72 -15.06 9.66
C VAL A 54 -6.68 -15.67 11.05
N GLY A 55 -6.92 -14.88 12.10
CA GLY A 55 -6.91 -15.35 13.48
C GLY A 55 -7.96 -16.42 13.76
N LEU A 56 -9.15 -16.32 13.15
CA LEU A 56 -10.18 -17.32 13.31
C LEU A 56 -9.88 -18.61 12.56
N LEU A 57 -9.42 -18.54 11.31
CA LEU A 57 -9.28 -19.69 10.42
C LEU A 57 -7.88 -20.33 10.50
N ALA A 58 -6.81 -19.53 10.30
CA ALA A 58 -5.45 -20.05 10.23
C ALA A 58 -4.87 -20.44 11.58
N ASP A 59 -5.23 -19.74 12.65
CA ASP A 59 -4.67 -20.02 13.96
C ASP A 59 -5.38 -21.19 14.66
N ARG A 60 -6.59 -21.60 14.21
CA ARG A 60 -7.38 -22.61 14.90
C ARG A 60 -7.75 -23.84 14.08
N TYR A 61 -8.10 -23.67 12.82
CA TYR A 61 -8.78 -24.72 12.07
C TYR A 61 -8.02 -25.22 10.86
N ILE A 62 -7.39 -24.33 10.09
CA ILE A 62 -6.84 -24.64 8.78
C ILE A 62 -5.34 -24.31 8.74
N ALA A 63 -4.52 -25.24 8.25
CA ALA A 63 -3.12 -24.97 8.03
C ALA A 63 -2.91 -23.78 7.10
N ALA A 64 -2.02 -22.84 7.49
CA ALA A 64 -1.89 -21.52 6.86
C ALA A 64 -1.66 -21.60 5.33
N GLN A 65 -0.83 -22.55 4.86
CA GLN A 65 -0.58 -22.73 3.43
C GLN A 65 -1.81 -23.24 2.66
N ARG A 66 -2.66 -24.06 3.31
CA ARG A 66 -3.91 -24.52 2.69
C ARG A 66 -4.93 -23.41 2.60
N LEU A 67 -5.04 -22.61 3.67
CA LEU A 67 -5.91 -21.43 3.69
C LEU A 67 -5.48 -20.41 2.62
N LEU A 68 -4.16 -20.16 2.47
CA LEU A 68 -3.62 -19.33 1.40
C LEU A 68 -4.04 -19.84 0.01
N GLY A 69 -3.92 -21.16 -0.21
CA GLY A 69 -4.33 -21.78 -1.46
C GLY A 69 -5.81 -21.60 -1.76
N ILE A 70 -6.68 -21.88 -0.78
CA ILE A 70 -8.13 -21.76 -0.92
C ILE A 70 -8.50 -20.28 -1.21
N LEU A 71 -8.00 -19.33 -0.44
CA LEU A 71 -8.29 -17.91 -0.63
C LEU A 71 -7.80 -17.39 -1.99
N SER A 72 -6.62 -17.83 -2.45
CA SER A 72 -6.09 -17.44 -3.76
C SER A 72 -6.95 -17.99 -4.91
N LEU A 73 -7.41 -19.25 -4.82
CA LEU A 73 -8.30 -19.83 -5.84
C LEU A 73 -9.69 -19.18 -5.84
N MET A 74 -10.24 -18.89 -4.65
CA MET A 74 -11.49 -18.13 -4.54
C MET A 74 -11.33 -16.72 -5.12
N GLY A 75 -10.21 -16.04 -4.81
CA GLY A 75 -9.88 -14.74 -5.37
C GLY A 75 -9.77 -14.77 -6.90
N ALA A 76 -9.18 -15.81 -7.48
CA ALA A 76 -9.13 -15.99 -8.93
C ALA A 76 -10.53 -16.12 -9.55
N ALA A 77 -11.43 -16.88 -8.94
CA ALA A 77 -12.82 -17.00 -9.39
C ALA A 77 -13.57 -15.65 -9.33
N ILE A 78 -13.36 -14.88 -8.26
CA ILE A 78 -13.95 -13.54 -8.13
C ILE A 78 -13.35 -12.57 -9.16
N LEU A 79 -12.04 -12.62 -9.41
CA LEU A 79 -11.39 -11.81 -10.45
C LEU A 79 -11.94 -12.14 -11.85
N PHE A 80 -12.22 -13.42 -12.14
CA PHE A 80 -12.88 -13.80 -13.40
C PHE A 80 -14.27 -13.13 -13.53
N TRP A 81 -15.03 -13.08 -12.46
CA TRP A 81 -16.29 -12.36 -12.45
C TRP A 81 -16.07 -10.85 -12.63
N LEU A 82 -15.12 -10.25 -11.86
CA LEU A 82 -14.80 -8.83 -11.88
C LEU A 82 -14.47 -8.31 -13.28
N THR A 83 -13.70 -9.08 -14.08
CA THR A 83 -13.29 -8.68 -15.43
C THR A 83 -14.44 -8.56 -16.43
N ASN A 84 -15.63 -9.11 -16.10
CA ASN A 84 -16.81 -9.04 -16.95
C ASN A 84 -17.80 -7.94 -16.55
N ILE A 85 -17.54 -7.21 -15.45
CA ILE A 85 -18.42 -6.17 -14.94
C ILE A 85 -18.14 -4.86 -15.70
N LYS A 86 -19.23 -4.20 -16.13
CA LYS A 86 -19.18 -2.92 -16.83
C LYS A 86 -19.71 -1.75 -16.00
N GLU A 87 -20.43 -2.04 -14.92
CA GLU A 87 -21.08 -1.06 -14.09
C GLU A 87 -20.20 -0.80 -12.84
N PRO A 88 -19.74 0.47 -12.59
CA PRO A 88 -18.81 0.81 -11.52
C PRO A 88 -19.29 0.42 -10.12
N SER A 89 -20.58 0.58 -9.81
CA SER A 89 -21.08 0.30 -8.46
C SER A 89 -21.06 -1.21 -8.16
N THR A 90 -21.41 -2.04 -9.14
CA THR A 90 -21.31 -3.50 -9.04
C THR A 90 -19.84 -3.93 -8.94
N PHE A 91 -18.95 -3.30 -9.72
CA PHE A 91 -17.51 -3.54 -9.65
C PHE A 91 -16.95 -3.32 -8.23
N ILE A 92 -17.32 -2.22 -7.56
CA ILE A 92 -16.86 -1.88 -6.21
C ILE A 92 -17.24 -2.98 -5.21
N TRP A 93 -18.46 -3.51 -5.24
CA TRP A 93 -18.87 -4.56 -4.31
C TRP A 93 -18.20 -5.90 -4.59
N VAL A 94 -18.02 -6.27 -5.86
CA VAL A 94 -17.30 -7.50 -6.22
C VAL A 94 -15.81 -7.36 -5.91
N LEU A 95 -15.23 -6.15 -6.05
CA LEU A 95 -13.88 -5.86 -5.61
C LEU A 95 -13.73 -6.04 -4.08
N LEU A 96 -14.72 -5.66 -3.27
CA LEU A 96 -14.68 -5.94 -1.83
C LEU A 96 -14.58 -7.45 -1.55
N LEU A 97 -15.39 -8.26 -2.23
CA LEU A 97 -15.34 -9.72 -2.09
C LEU A 97 -13.95 -10.26 -2.45
N TYR A 98 -13.35 -9.77 -3.55
CA TYR A 98 -11.98 -10.12 -3.90
C TYR A 98 -10.98 -9.68 -2.83
N CYS A 99 -11.05 -8.44 -2.35
CA CYS A 99 -10.16 -7.92 -1.32
C CYS A 99 -10.26 -8.72 -0.01
N LEU A 100 -11.44 -9.22 0.36
CA LEU A 100 -11.63 -10.09 1.53
C LEU A 100 -10.94 -11.46 1.39
N THR A 101 -10.61 -11.91 0.18
CA THR A 101 -9.78 -13.09 -0.04
C THR A 101 -8.29 -12.74 -0.14
N PHE A 102 -7.96 -11.56 -0.68
CA PHE A 102 -6.59 -11.16 -0.98
C PHE A 102 -5.86 -10.59 0.25
N THR A 103 -6.49 -9.72 1.04
CA THR A 103 -5.81 -9.09 2.19
C THR A 103 -5.40 -10.08 3.28
N PRO A 104 -6.15 -11.15 3.60
CA PRO A 104 -5.67 -12.22 4.45
C PRO A 104 -4.44 -12.95 3.89
N ALA A 105 -4.34 -13.09 2.56
CA ALA A 105 -3.19 -13.74 1.92
C ALA A 105 -1.88 -12.99 2.20
N ILE A 106 -1.90 -11.65 2.32
CA ILE A 106 -0.74 -10.82 2.69
C ILE A 106 -0.22 -11.22 4.09
N SER A 107 -1.12 -11.35 5.05
CA SER A 107 -0.78 -11.75 6.42
C SER A 107 -0.33 -13.21 6.49
N LEU A 108 -0.99 -14.10 5.76
CA LEU A 108 -0.66 -15.53 5.72
C LEU A 108 0.72 -15.79 5.14
N THR A 109 1.09 -15.14 4.04
CA THR A 109 2.43 -15.32 3.43
C THR A 109 3.54 -14.91 4.38
N THR A 110 3.37 -13.81 5.12
CA THR A 110 4.30 -13.38 6.16
C THR A 110 4.36 -14.40 7.29
N SER A 111 3.21 -14.87 7.79
CA SER A 111 3.14 -15.86 8.86
C SER A 111 3.76 -17.20 8.46
N ILE A 112 3.47 -17.70 7.24
CA ILE A 112 4.08 -18.93 6.71
C ILE A 112 5.59 -18.78 6.66
N ALA A 113 6.09 -17.67 6.09
CA ALA A 113 7.53 -17.43 5.99
C ALA A 113 8.18 -17.44 7.37
N MET A 114 7.68 -16.66 8.32
CA MET A 114 8.27 -16.55 9.67
C MET A 114 8.25 -17.87 10.45
N ARG A 115 7.21 -18.69 10.29
CA ARG A 115 7.11 -19.99 10.99
C ARG A 115 8.05 -21.07 10.44
N GLN A 116 8.58 -20.87 9.23
CA GLN A 116 9.51 -21.81 8.57
C GLN A 116 10.99 -21.43 8.74
N MET A 117 11.27 -20.37 9.49
CA MET A 117 12.63 -19.85 9.70
C MET A 117 13.12 -20.14 11.13
N ALA A 118 14.39 -20.49 11.24
CA ALA A 118 15.05 -20.64 12.53
C ALA A 118 15.38 -19.27 13.14
N ASN A 119 15.80 -18.31 12.31
CA ASN A 119 16.11 -16.94 12.71
C ASN A 119 15.43 -15.92 11.77
N PRO A 120 14.16 -15.55 12.05
CA PRO A 120 13.41 -14.64 11.20
C PRO A 120 14.06 -13.26 10.98
N GLU A 121 14.83 -12.77 11.95
CA GLU A 121 15.50 -11.45 11.83
C GLU A 121 16.54 -11.42 10.70
N ILE A 122 17.19 -12.55 10.44
CA ILE A 122 18.21 -12.69 9.39
C ILE A 122 17.62 -13.25 8.09
N GLU A 123 16.72 -14.24 8.19
CA GLU A 123 16.25 -15.01 7.07
C GLU A 123 15.05 -14.37 6.35
N PHE A 124 14.22 -13.57 7.04
CA PHE A 124 13.03 -12.95 6.46
C PHE A 124 13.34 -11.82 5.46
N PRO A 125 14.29 -10.87 5.74
CA PRO A 125 14.55 -9.77 4.82
C PRO A 125 14.90 -10.21 3.38
N PRO A 126 15.81 -11.19 3.15
CA PRO A 126 16.07 -11.67 1.79
C PRO A 126 14.86 -12.28 1.07
N ILE A 127 13.91 -12.87 1.82
CA ILE A 127 12.68 -13.40 1.23
C ILE A 127 11.72 -12.26 0.91
N ARG A 128 11.59 -11.30 1.83
CA ARG A 128 10.67 -10.16 1.68
C ARG A 128 11.04 -9.25 0.50
N VAL A 129 12.32 -9.12 0.19
CA VAL A 129 12.80 -8.29 -0.94
C VAL A 129 12.25 -8.78 -2.29
N PHE A 130 11.94 -10.08 -2.43
CA PHE A 130 11.30 -10.61 -3.63
C PHE A 130 9.92 -10.00 -3.89
N GLY A 131 9.25 -9.51 -2.85
CA GLY A 131 8.01 -8.74 -3.01
C GLY A 131 8.23 -7.40 -3.74
N THR A 132 9.25 -6.62 -3.36
CA THR A 132 9.56 -5.36 -4.04
C THR A 132 10.02 -5.60 -5.48
N ILE A 133 10.85 -6.62 -5.70
CA ILE A 133 11.28 -7.02 -7.06
C ILE A 133 10.05 -7.41 -7.89
N ALA A 134 9.14 -8.19 -7.34
CA ALA A 134 7.90 -8.61 -8.02
C ALA A 134 7.05 -7.41 -8.44
N TRP A 135 6.89 -6.45 -7.54
CA TRP A 135 6.16 -5.22 -7.85
C TRP A 135 6.79 -4.46 -9.01
N ILE A 136 8.11 -4.24 -8.97
CA ILE A 136 8.84 -3.57 -10.06
C ILE A 136 8.65 -4.34 -11.37
N VAL A 137 8.85 -5.65 -11.36
CA VAL A 137 8.74 -6.49 -12.57
C VAL A 137 7.34 -6.38 -13.18
N ILE A 138 6.29 -6.60 -12.37
CA ILE A 138 4.93 -6.67 -12.91
C ILE A 138 4.41 -5.32 -13.39
N VAL A 139 4.72 -4.23 -12.69
CA VAL A 139 4.35 -2.87 -13.11
C VAL A 139 5.04 -2.50 -14.42
N ASN A 140 6.32 -2.87 -14.59
CA ASN A 140 7.01 -2.65 -15.86
C ASN A 140 6.43 -3.50 -17.00
N VAL A 141 6.05 -4.75 -16.75
CA VAL A 141 5.35 -5.58 -17.76
C VAL A 141 4.05 -4.91 -18.17
N VAL A 142 3.23 -4.46 -17.22
CA VAL A 142 1.96 -3.76 -17.53
C VAL A 142 2.20 -2.51 -18.38
N GLY A 143 3.22 -1.72 -18.03
CA GLY A 143 3.55 -0.48 -18.77
C GLY A 143 4.10 -0.74 -20.17
N TRP A 144 5.00 -1.75 -20.36
CA TRP A 144 5.56 -2.05 -21.68
C TRP A 144 4.52 -2.54 -22.70
N TYR A 145 3.50 -3.25 -22.21
CA TYR A 145 2.42 -3.74 -23.08
C TYR A 145 1.22 -2.78 -23.18
N GLY A 146 1.26 -1.62 -22.50
CA GLY A 146 0.15 -0.67 -22.49
C GLY A 146 -1.14 -1.25 -21.92
N TRP A 147 -1.05 -2.02 -20.83
CA TRP A 147 -2.21 -2.67 -20.20
C TRP A 147 -2.81 -1.87 -19.06
N GLY A 148 -2.23 -0.72 -18.71
CA GLY A 148 -2.56 0.02 -17.49
C GLY A 148 -4.02 0.46 -17.34
N ASP A 149 -4.75 0.63 -18.45
CA ASP A 149 -6.18 0.96 -18.45
C ASP A 149 -7.08 -0.17 -18.96
N LYS A 150 -6.55 -1.39 -19.12
CA LYS A 150 -7.27 -2.52 -19.69
C LYS A 150 -7.64 -3.54 -18.60
N ALA A 151 -8.71 -4.31 -18.81
CA ALA A 151 -9.10 -5.42 -17.93
C ALA A 151 -7.99 -6.47 -17.76
N THR A 152 -6.98 -6.46 -18.63
CA THR A 152 -5.80 -7.32 -18.60
C THR A 152 -5.06 -7.25 -17.27
N ILE A 153 -5.08 -6.11 -16.55
CA ILE A 153 -4.47 -5.98 -15.21
C ILE A 153 -5.11 -6.96 -14.21
N PHE A 154 -6.42 -7.16 -14.28
CA PHE A 154 -7.15 -8.11 -13.43
C PHE A 154 -7.06 -9.55 -13.96
N GLN A 155 -6.99 -9.74 -15.29
CA GLN A 155 -6.76 -11.07 -15.90
C GLN A 155 -5.38 -11.60 -15.53
N LEU A 156 -4.36 -10.73 -15.48
CA LEU A 156 -3.03 -11.07 -15.00
C LEU A 156 -3.04 -11.44 -13.52
N ALA A 157 -3.74 -10.65 -12.69
CA ALA A 157 -3.95 -10.97 -11.27
C ALA A 157 -4.66 -12.32 -11.09
N LEU A 158 -5.67 -12.63 -11.92
CA LEU A 158 -6.37 -13.91 -11.93
C LEU A 158 -5.42 -15.06 -12.20
N LEU A 159 -4.65 -14.98 -13.28
CA LEU A 159 -3.69 -16.04 -13.65
C LEU A 159 -2.67 -16.28 -12.54
N LEU A 160 -2.09 -15.21 -12.01
CA LEU A 160 -1.12 -15.28 -10.91
C LEU A 160 -1.75 -15.82 -9.63
N SER A 161 -3.04 -15.50 -9.35
CA SER A 161 -3.79 -16.04 -8.21
C SER A 161 -4.05 -17.54 -8.35
N LEU A 162 -4.33 -18.05 -9.55
CA LEU A 162 -4.42 -19.48 -9.82
C LEU A 162 -3.07 -20.17 -9.56
N VAL A 163 -1.98 -19.58 -10.08
CA VAL A 163 -0.63 -20.13 -9.87
C VAL A 163 -0.27 -20.14 -8.39
N LEU A 164 -0.48 -19.04 -7.66
CA LEU A 164 -0.23 -18.98 -6.21
C LEU A 164 -1.12 -19.97 -5.46
N GLY A 165 -2.40 -20.06 -5.83
CA GLY A 165 -3.35 -20.96 -5.22
C GLY A 165 -2.90 -22.42 -5.29
N VAL A 166 -2.55 -22.89 -6.49
CA VAL A 166 -2.03 -24.27 -6.69
C VAL A 166 -0.68 -24.44 -6.00
N PHE A 167 0.24 -23.49 -6.16
CA PHE A 167 1.58 -23.53 -5.55
C PHE A 167 1.53 -23.60 -4.03
N SER A 168 0.54 -22.97 -3.39
CA SER A 168 0.39 -22.94 -1.95
C SER A 168 0.21 -24.32 -1.31
N PHE A 169 -0.36 -25.30 -2.03
CA PHE A 169 -0.49 -26.66 -1.54
C PHE A 169 0.83 -27.43 -1.48
N PHE A 170 1.86 -26.95 -2.18
CA PHE A 170 3.21 -27.53 -2.17
C PHE A 170 4.16 -26.80 -1.20
N LEU A 171 3.70 -25.74 -0.51
CA LEU A 171 4.49 -25.05 0.52
C LEU A 171 4.68 -25.93 1.75
N PRO A 172 5.74 -25.70 2.53
CA PRO A 172 5.97 -26.39 3.79
C PRO A 172 4.75 -26.35 4.72
N HIS A 173 4.45 -27.48 5.32
CA HIS A 173 3.30 -27.59 6.22
C HIS A 173 3.40 -26.63 7.39
N THR A 174 2.42 -25.75 7.52
CA THR A 174 2.33 -24.74 8.59
C THR A 174 1.01 -24.95 9.33
N PRO A 175 1.00 -25.85 10.35
CA PRO A 175 -0.22 -26.24 11.05
C PRO A 175 -0.81 -25.07 11.84
N PRO A 176 -2.11 -25.11 12.20
CA PRO A 176 -2.72 -24.15 13.11
C PRO A 176 -1.97 -24.05 14.41
N GLY A 177 -1.97 -22.89 15.05
CA GLY A 177 -1.43 -22.71 16.37
C GLY A 177 -2.17 -23.58 17.40
N LYS A 178 -1.47 -24.20 18.36
CA LYS A 178 -2.08 -25.03 19.42
C LYS A 178 -2.73 -24.20 20.55
N SER A 179 -3.12 -22.96 20.29
CA SER A 179 -3.76 -22.14 21.33
C SER A 179 -5.08 -22.76 21.75
N LYS A 180 -5.13 -23.24 23.01
CA LYS A 180 -6.36 -23.69 23.68
C LYS A 180 -7.15 -22.52 24.28
N GLU A 181 -6.61 -21.31 24.22
CA GLU A 181 -7.28 -20.13 24.79
C GLU A 181 -8.49 -19.73 23.96
N PRO A 182 -9.57 -19.26 24.59
CA PRO A 182 -10.72 -18.74 23.86
C PRO A 182 -10.32 -17.56 22.99
N PHE A 183 -10.94 -17.45 21.82
CA PHE A 183 -10.73 -16.34 20.90
C PHE A 183 -11.06 -15.01 21.60
N SER A 184 -10.07 -14.13 21.69
CA SER A 184 -10.24 -12.84 22.34
C SER A 184 -10.22 -11.72 21.31
N TYR A 185 -11.36 -11.06 21.12
CA TYR A 185 -11.46 -9.85 20.28
C TYR A 185 -10.55 -8.74 20.81
N THR A 186 -10.30 -8.67 22.12
CA THR A 186 -9.45 -7.66 22.74
C THR A 186 -7.98 -7.82 22.35
N GLN A 187 -7.51 -9.05 22.18
CA GLN A 187 -6.15 -9.33 21.71
C GLN A 187 -5.97 -8.94 20.23
N LEU A 188 -6.99 -9.19 19.38
CA LEU A 188 -6.95 -8.80 17.97
C LEU A 188 -6.91 -7.29 17.76
N ILE A 189 -7.65 -6.53 18.58
CA ILE A 189 -7.64 -5.06 18.53
C ILE A 189 -6.34 -4.51 19.16
N GLY A 190 -5.52 -5.36 19.77
CA GLY A 190 -4.28 -4.92 20.41
C GLY A 190 -4.52 -4.12 21.68
N LYS A 191 -5.48 -4.53 22.54
CA LYS A 191 -5.88 -3.78 23.74
C LYS A 191 -4.70 -3.44 24.65
N ASP A 192 -3.74 -4.34 24.81
CA ASP A 192 -2.59 -4.10 25.69
C ASP A 192 -1.65 -3.02 25.12
N ALA A 193 -1.64 -2.84 23.79
CA ALA A 193 -0.87 -1.77 23.13
C ALA A 193 -1.44 -0.37 23.41
N PHE A 194 -2.69 -0.23 23.89
CA PHE A 194 -3.23 1.08 24.26
C PHE A 194 -2.47 1.74 25.39
N VAL A 195 -1.70 0.99 26.18
CA VAL A 195 -0.80 1.57 27.18
C VAL A 195 0.22 2.54 26.58
N LEU A 196 0.58 2.38 25.32
CA LEU A 196 1.51 3.25 24.59
C LEU A 196 0.99 4.68 24.44
N PHE A 197 -0.33 4.89 24.42
CA PHE A 197 -0.94 6.23 24.36
C PHE A 197 -0.70 7.08 25.59
N LYS A 198 -0.19 6.54 26.69
CA LYS A 198 0.32 7.31 27.81
C LYS A 198 1.52 8.18 27.42
N SER A 199 2.25 7.82 26.37
CA SER A 199 3.32 8.64 25.80
C SER A 199 2.76 9.65 24.80
N LYS A 200 2.96 10.93 25.04
CA LYS A 200 2.54 12.02 24.13
C LYS A 200 3.19 11.88 22.75
N SER A 201 4.47 11.47 22.70
CA SER A 201 5.19 11.26 21.43
C SER A 201 4.61 10.10 20.63
N PHE A 202 4.19 9.01 21.29
CA PHE A 202 3.53 7.90 20.64
C PHE A 202 2.15 8.32 20.11
N SER A 203 1.34 9.00 20.89
CA SER A 203 0.03 9.49 20.48
C SER A 203 0.13 10.42 19.27
N LEU A 204 1.11 11.33 19.28
CA LEU A 204 1.38 12.22 18.15
C LEU A 204 1.80 11.41 16.90
N PHE A 205 2.72 10.46 17.06
CA PHE A 205 3.15 9.60 15.95
C PHE A 205 1.97 8.79 15.38
N PHE A 206 1.12 8.23 16.24
CA PHE A 206 -0.05 7.46 15.82
C PHE A 206 -1.04 8.31 15.01
N ILE A 207 -1.42 9.49 15.50
CA ILE A 207 -2.30 10.43 14.81
C ILE A 207 -1.67 10.87 13.49
N SER A 208 -0.39 11.22 13.51
CA SER A 208 0.35 11.61 12.30
C SER A 208 0.39 10.48 11.27
N SER A 209 0.50 9.23 11.71
CA SER A 209 0.48 8.05 10.82
C SER A 209 -0.88 7.87 10.14
N VAL A 210 -1.98 8.11 10.84
CA VAL A 210 -3.33 8.13 10.23
C VAL A 210 -3.43 9.26 9.21
N LEU A 211 -3.04 10.47 9.59
CA LEU A 211 -3.16 11.65 8.75
C LEU A 211 -2.29 11.57 7.49
N ILE A 212 -1.05 11.06 7.57
CA ILE A 212 -0.15 10.97 6.42
C ILE A 212 -0.58 9.85 5.43
N CYS A 213 -1.40 8.90 5.88
CA CYS A 213 -2.00 7.93 4.98
C CYS A 213 -3.05 8.55 4.03
N ILE A 214 -3.61 9.72 4.38
CA ILE A 214 -4.48 10.47 3.45
C ILE A 214 -3.68 10.91 2.20
N PRO A 215 -2.56 11.64 2.31
CA PRO A 215 -1.65 11.88 1.18
C PRO A 215 -1.22 10.62 0.44
N LEU A 216 -0.91 9.55 1.16
CA LEU A 216 -0.52 8.27 0.54
C LEU A 216 -1.65 7.69 -0.34
N ALA A 217 -2.91 7.79 0.11
CA ALA A 217 -4.07 7.37 -0.67
C ALA A 217 -4.21 8.18 -1.96
N PHE A 218 -4.06 9.52 -1.91
CA PHE A 218 -4.04 10.36 -3.12
C PHE A 218 -3.01 9.88 -4.11
N TYR A 219 -1.80 9.53 -3.66
CA TYR A 219 -0.76 9.02 -4.54
C TYR A 219 -1.17 7.74 -5.25
N TYR A 220 -1.61 6.72 -4.49
CA TYR A 220 -2.00 5.44 -5.10
C TYR A 220 -3.20 5.56 -6.01
N THR A 221 -4.14 6.46 -5.69
CA THR A 221 -5.35 6.64 -6.49
C THR A 221 -5.11 7.50 -7.73
N TRP A 222 -4.35 8.59 -7.62
CA TRP A 222 -4.34 9.62 -8.66
C TRP A 222 -2.99 9.88 -9.35
N ALA A 223 -1.87 9.30 -8.88
CA ALA A 223 -0.58 9.58 -9.51
C ALA A 223 -0.53 9.09 -10.97
N ASN A 224 -1.03 7.88 -11.27
CA ASN A 224 -1.04 7.37 -12.64
C ASN A 224 -1.95 8.23 -13.56
N PRO A 225 -3.24 8.47 -13.25
CA PRO A 225 -4.08 9.33 -14.08
C PRO A 225 -3.52 10.74 -14.27
N SER A 226 -3.06 11.40 -13.20
CA SER A 226 -2.54 12.77 -13.32
C SER A 226 -1.27 12.88 -14.15
N LEU A 227 -0.37 11.91 -14.05
CA LEU A 227 0.81 11.83 -14.92
C LEU A 227 0.39 11.55 -16.37
N THR A 228 -0.56 10.65 -16.61
CA THR A 228 -1.08 10.36 -17.93
C THR A 228 -1.63 11.63 -18.58
N ASP A 229 -2.49 12.37 -17.86
CA ASP A 229 -3.06 13.63 -18.36
C ASP A 229 -2.00 14.69 -18.64
N ALA A 230 -0.99 14.82 -17.75
CA ALA A 230 0.12 15.76 -17.95
C ALA A 230 0.93 15.46 -19.23
N TYR A 231 1.14 14.16 -19.54
CA TYR A 231 1.84 13.76 -20.76
C TYR A 231 0.97 13.90 -22.00
N ILE A 232 -0.33 13.60 -21.95
CA ILE A 232 -1.28 13.82 -23.06
C ILE A 232 -1.36 15.32 -23.38
N LEU A 233 -1.43 16.18 -22.37
CA LEU A 233 -1.49 17.62 -22.56
C LEU A 233 -0.20 18.17 -23.20
N ALA A 234 0.96 17.68 -22.79
CA ALA A 234 2.26 18.10 -23.31
C ALA A 234 2.54 17.58 -24.74
N PHE A 235 2.04 16.38 -25.06
CA PHE A 235 2.33 15.68 -26.32
C PHE A 235 1.06 15.12 -26.98
N PRO A 236 0.12 15.98 -27.42
CA PRO A 236 -1.21 15.55 -27.83
C PRO A 236 -1.23 14.71 -29.13
N SER A 237 -0.15 14.69 -29.90
CA SER A 237 -0.01 13.85 -31.09
C SER A 237 0.49 12.41 -30.81
N MET A 238 0.90 12.12 -29.59
CA MET A 238 1.43 10.80 -29.20
C MET A 238 0.32 9.93 -28.60
N ASN A 239 0.44 8.62 -28.80
CA ASN A 239 -0.45 7.67 -28.14
C ASN A 239 -0.14 7.63 -26.64
N ALA A 240 -1.18 7.67 -25.80
CA ALA A 240 -1.05 7.63 -24.34
C ALA A 240 -0.28 6.39 -23.83
N ASP A 241 -0.46 5.23 -24.45
CA ASP A 241 0.25 4.00 -24.08
C ASP A 241 1.77 4.11 -24.30
N SER A 242 2.21 4.95 -25.26
CA SER A 242 3.64 5.15 -25.53
C SER A 242 4.38 5.89 -24.40
N PHE A 243 3.67 6.56 -23.50
CA PHE A 243 4.30 7.26 -22.39
C PHE A 243 4.80 6.32 -21.30
N ALA A 244 4.28 5.10 -21.23
CA ALA A 244 4.67 4.08 -20.26
C ALA A 244 4.74 4.64 -18.82
N ILE A 245 3.66 5.26 -18.36
CA ILE A 245 3.60 5.94 -17.05
C ILE A 245 3.89 4.96 -15.90
N GLU A 246 3.41 3.73 -16.03
CA GLU A 246 3.64 2.65 -15.07
C GLU A 246 5.15 2.39 -14.87
N ASN A 247 5.92 2.36 -15.97
CA ASN A 247 7.38 2.19 -15.93
C ASN A 247 8.06 3.38 -15.23
N LYS A 248 7.61 4.62 -15.49
CA LYS A 248 8.13 5.80 -14.78
C LYS A 248 7.83 5.74 -13.29
N MET A 249 6.62 5.34 -12.92
CA MET A 249 6.21 5.20 -11.52
C MET A 249 7.01 4.12 -10.77
N SER A 250 7.47 3.06 -11.45
CA SER A 250 8.29 2.01 -10.84
C SER A 250 9.63 2.53 -10.29
N LEU A 251 10.12 3.68 -10.77
CA LEU A 251 11.30 4.35 -10.22
C LEU A 251 11.12 4.73 -8.73
N GLY A 252 9.88 4.92 -8.30
CA GLY A 252 9.57 5.14 -6.89
C GLY A 252 9.96 3.95 -6.01
N GLN A 253 9.68 2.71 -6.45
CA GLN A 253 10.07 1.48 -5.74
C GLN A 253 11.58 1.23 -5.82
N VAL A 254 12.22 1.60 -6.93
CA VAL A 254 13.69 1.56 -7.02
C VAL A 254 14.31 2.51 -6.01
N SER A 255 13.77 3.73 -5.88
CA SER A 255 14.25 4.69 -4.88
C SER A 255 14.03 4.20 -3.45
N GLU A 256 12.92 3.50 -3.16
CA GLU A 256 12.65 2.87 -1.87
C GLU A 256 13.79 1.90 -1.48
N ILE A 257 14.23 1.04 -2.40
CA ILE A 257 15.34 0.13 -2.12
C ILE A 257 16.61 0.92 -1.73
N VAL A 258 16.92 2.00 -2.44
CA VAL A 258 18.10 2.84 -2.17
C VAL A 258 18.00 3.48 -0.79
N PHE A 259 16.88 4.12 -0.47
CA PHE A 259 16.70 4.84 0.80
C PHE A 259 16.56 3.88 1.98
N LEU A 260 15.99 2.69 1.78
CA LEU A 260 15.96 1.64 2.79
C LEU A 260 17.38 1.19 3.18
N LEU A 261 18.26 1.02 2.20
CA LEU A 261 19.69 0.69 2.45
C LEU A 261 20.43 1.84 3.15
N MET A 262 20.06 3.08 2.86
CA MET A 262 20.67 4.27 3.50
C MET A 262 20.12 4.52 4.92
N LEU A 263 18.98 3.94 5.28
CA LEU A 263 18.28 4.22 6.53
C LEU A 263 19.13 4.01 7.80
N PRO A 264 19.94 2.94 7.95
CA PRO A 264 20.79 2.76 9.12
C PRO A 264 21.86 3.85 9.28
N PHE A 265 22.40 4.35 8.17
CA PHE A 265 23.35 5.47 8.16
C PHE A 265 22.65 6.78 8.55
N ALA A 266 21.48 7.07 7.94
CA ALA A 266 20.67 8.25 8.24
C ALA A 266 20.27 8.28 9.72
N TYR A 267 19.86 7.12 10.28
CA TYR A 267 19.48 6.97 11.67
C TYR A 267 20.62 7.32 12.64
N ARG A 268 21.83 6.84 12.36
CA ARG A 268 23.02 7.13 13.18
C ARG A 268 23.44 8.60 13.11
N LYS A 269 23.31 9.22 11.91
CA LYS A 269 23.78 10.58 11.68
C LYS A 269 22.78 11.65 12.16
N TRP A 270 21.50 11.44 11.93
CA TRP A 270 20.47 12.47 12.14
C TRP A 270 19.52 12.17 13.30
N GLY A 271 19.46 10.93 13.75
CA GLY A 271 18.52 10.50 14.79
C GLY A 271 17.07 10.41 14.28
N LEU A 272 16.23 9.74 15.06
CA LEU A 272 14.87 9.37 14.65
C LEU A 272 13.96 10.58 14.34
N LYS A 273 14.00 11.63 15.19
CA LYS A 273 13.15 12.83 14.98
C LYS A 273 13.43 13.50 13.63
N ASN A 274 14.71 13.69 13.31
CA ASN A 274 15.08 14.36 12.07
C ASN A 274 14.76 13.51 10.84
N ILE A 275 14.87 12.17 10.93
CA ILE A 275 14.45 11.26 9.86
C ILE A 275 12.96 11.41 9.59
N PHE A 276 12.11 11.42 10.61
CA PHE A 276 10.68 11.68 10.44
C PHE A 276 10.40 13.04 9.79
N ILE A 277 11.09 14.10 10.23
CA ILE A 277 10.94 15.45 9.66
C ILE A 277 11.35 15.47 8.18
N ILE A 278 12.48 14.83 7.81
CA ILE A 278 12.92 14.75 6.41
C ILE A 278 11.92 13.96 5.57
N GLY A 279 11.40 12.84 6.07
CA GLY A 279 10.36 12.06 5.40
C GLY A 279 9.07 12.88 5.19
N LEU A 280 8.61 13.60 6.22
CA LEU A 280 7.42 14.46 6.12
C LEU A 280 7.63 15.65 5.18
N LEU A 281 8.82 16.27 5.19
CA LEU A 281 9.19 17.32 4.24
C LEU A 281 9.19 16.78 2.79
N ALA A 282 9.71 15.58 2.59
CA ALA A 282 9.68 14.93 1.28
C ALA A 282 8.24 14.70 0.80
N TRP A 283 7.28 14.37 1.69
CA TRP A 283 5.85 14.29 1.35
C TRP A 283 5.31 15.63 0.83
N VAL A 284 5.63 16.74 1.49
CA VAL A 284 5.18 18.09 1.07
C VAL A 284 5.74 18.42 -0.31
N ILE A 285 7.06 18.33 -0.47
CA ILE A 285 7.74 18.68 -1.72
C ILE A 285 7.22 17.81 -2.87
N ARG A 286 7.03 16.52 -2.64
CA ARG A 286 6.53 15.59 -3.62
C ARG A 286 5.18 16.00 -4.20
N PHE A 287 4.22 16.36 -3.34
CA PHE A 287 2.89 16.74 -3.80
C PHE A 287 2.85 18.13 -4.46
N LEU A 288 3.69 19.05 -4.01
CA LEU A 288 3.88 20.32 -4.74
C LEU A 288 4.45 20.07 -6.15
N PHE A 289 5.39 19.12 -6.28
CA PHE A 289 5.96 18.79 -7.58
C PHE A 289 4.95 18.07 -8.49
N PHE A 290 4.07 17.23 -7.97
CA PHE A 290 2.96 16.69 -8.75
C PHE A 290 1.96 17.77 -9.16
N GLY A 291 1.72 18.78 -8.33
CA GLY A 291 0.77 19.85 -8.59
C GLY A 291 1.25 20.89 -9.61
N TYR A 292 2.54 21.18 -9.62
CA TYR A 292 3.13 22.25 -10.48
C TYR A 292 4.02 21.72 -11.60
N GLY A 293 4.39 20.44 -11.59
CA GLY A 293 5.21 19.83 -12.62
C GLY A 293 4.43 19.62 -13.91
N THR A 294 5.08 19.86 -15.06
CA THR A 294 4.56 19.61 -16.40
C THR A 294 5.49 18.66 -17.16
N ALA A 295 4.95 17.90 -18.12
CA ALA A 295 5.75 16.92 -18.84
C ALA A 295 6.66 17.53 -19.92
N ASP A 296 6.37 18.75 -20.37
CA ASP A 296 7.14 19.49 -21.38
C ASP A 296 8.21 20.41 -20.75
N ASN A 297 7.79 21.35 -19.87
CA ASN A 297 8.67 22.40 -19.38
C ASN A 297 9.40 22.05 -18.09
N THR A 298 8.78 21.27 -17.21
CA THR A 298 9.35 20.92 -15.90
C THR A 298 9.28 19.41 -15.59
N PRO A 299 9.65 18.52 -16.53
CA PRO A 299 9.56 17.06 -16.33
C PRO A 299 10.38 16.59 -15.11
N TRP A 300 11.46 17.27 -14.75
CA TRP A 300 12.27 16.96 -13.59
C TRP A 300 11.47 17.02 -12.28
N MET A 301 10.46 17.89 -12.15
CA MET A 301 9.59 17.94 -10.98
C MET A 301 8.78 16.64 -10.86
N LEU A 302 8.22 16.14 -11.96
CA LEU A 302 7.46 14.89 -11.97
C LEU A 302 8.33 13.69 -11.62
N TYR A 303 9.55 13.62 -12.20
CA TYR A 303 10.50 12.56 -11.85
C TYR A 303 10.96 12.63 -10.39
N LEU A 304 11.25 13.82 -9.87
CA LEU A 304 11.60 13.98 -8.44
C LEU A 304 10.41 13.63 -7.55
N ALA A 305 9.18 14.00 -7.91
CA ALA A 305 7.99 13.59 -7.18
C ALA A 305 7.85 12.07 -7.10
N ILE A 306 8.22 11.33 -8.15
CA ILE A 306 8.26 9.86 -8.15
C ILE A 306 9.41 9.36 -7.25
N LEU A 307 10.63 9.86 -7.43
CA LEU A 307 11.83 9.41 -6.70
C LEU A 307 11.78 9.73 -5.20
N LEU A 308 11.12 10.80 -4.79
CA LEU A 308 10.91 11.12 -3.37
C LEU A 308 10.07 10.07 -2.63
N HIS A 309 9.46 9.10 -3.36
CA HIS A 309 8.70 8.01 -2.75
C HIS A 309 9.50 7.23 -1.71
N GLY A 310 10.73 6.85 -2.03
CA GLY A 310 11.60 6.12 -1.10
C GLY A 310 11.88 6.92 0.17
N VAL A 311 12.24 8.21 0.04
CA VAL A 311 12.50 9.07 1.21
C VAL A 311 11.25 9.17 2.10
N CYS A 312 10.12 9.54 1.51
CA CYS A 312 8.91 9.78 2.30
C CYS A 312 8.35 8.49 2.92
N TYR A 313 8.46 7.35 2.23
CA TYR A 313 7.97 6.07 2.74
C TYR A 313 8.90 5.48 3.80
N ASP A 314 10.19 5.35 3.53
CA ASP A 314 11.13 4.70 4.43
C ASP A 314 11.41 5.52 5.69
N PHE A 315 11.57 6.84 5.51
CA PHE A 315 11.91 7.72 6.63
C PHE A 315 10.71 7.97 7.56
N PHE A 316 9.49 7.75 7.10
CA PHE A 316 8.33 7.86 7.98
C PHE A 316 7.78 6.48 8.38
N PHE A 317 7.39 5.62 7.45
CA PHE A 317 6.72 4.37 7.78
C PHE A 317 7.68 3.29 8.28
N VAL A 318 8.81 3.05 7.60
CA VAL A 318 9.76 2.01 8.04
C VAL A 318 10.43 2.43 9.35
N SER A 319 10.85 3.70 9.46
CA SER A 319 11.38 4.23 10.73
C SER A 319 10.33 4.20 11.85
N GLY A 320 9.06 4.39 11.50
CA GLY A 320 7.94 4.29 12.41
C GLY A 320 7.76 2.89 12.97
N GLN A 321 7.87 1.86 12.14
CA GLN A 321 7.85 0.47 12.59
C GLN A 321 8.98 0.17 13.59
N ILE A 322 10.20 0.65 13.31
CA ILE A 322 11.35 0.53 14.22
C ILE A 322 11.08 1.26 15.55
N TYR A 323 10.50 2.46 15.48
CA TYR A 323 10.13 3.24 16.66
C TYR A 323 9.12 2.48 17.54
N ILE A 324 8.08 1.91 16.94
CA ILE A 324 7.04 1.15 17.63
C ILE A 324 7.64 -0.10 18.28
N ASP A 325 8.47 -0.85 17.57
CA ASP A 325 9.12 -2.05 18.07
C ASP A 325 9.93 -1.79 19.35
N LYS A 326 10.71 -0.71 19.32
CA LYS A 326 11.50 -0.30 20.47
C LYS A 326 10.64 0.17 21.64
N LYS A 327 9.57 0.92 21.34
CA LYS A 327 8.68 1.52 22.35
C LYS A 327 7.78 0.49 23.01
N ALA A 328 7.29 -0.50 22.27
CA ALA A 328 6.42 -1.56 22.76
C ALA A 328 7.15 -2.62 23.60
N GLY A 329 8.43 -2.85 23.33
CA GLY A 329 9.17 -3.96 23.92
C GLY A 329 8.63 -5.32 23.45
N THR A 330 9.22 -6.41 23.95
CA THR A 330 8.92 -7.76 23.46
C THR A 330 7.50 -8.24 23.77
N ALA A 331 6.92 -7.80 24.89
CA ALA A 331 5.64 -8.32 25.39
C ALA A 331 4.42 -7.92 24.51
N ILE A 332 4.40 -6.70 23.98
CA ILE A 332 3.25 -6.17 23.22
C ILE A 332 3.62 -5.74 21.79
N LYS A 333 4.81 -6.10 21.30
CA LYS A 333 5.33 -5.72 19.98
C LYS A 333 4.35 -6.06 18.85
N ALA A 334 3.85 -7.29 18.80
CA ALA A 334 2.94 -7.74 17.75
C ALA A 334 1.61 -6.97 17.78
N GLN A 335 1.06 -6.72 18.97
CA GLN A 335 -0.16 -5.95 19.15
C GLN A 335 0.03 -4.48 18.73
N ALA A 336 1.18 -3.88 19.06
CA ALA A 336 1.50 -2.51 18.67
C ALA A 336 1.66 -2.35 17.15
N GLN A 337 2.30 -3.31 16.49
CA GLN A 337 2.41 -3.35 15.02
C GLN A 337 1.03 -3.56 14.36
N GLY A 338 0.19 -4.43 14.92
CA GLY A 338 -1.19 -4.62 14.47
C GLY A 338 -2.03 -3.35 14.60
N LEU A 339 -1.89 -2.64 15.73
CA LEU A 339 -2.60 -1.39 15.98
C LEU A 339 -2.22 -0.30 14.98
N ILE A 340 -0.92 -0.14 14.66
CA ILE A 340 -0.50 0.86 13.67
C ILE A 340 -0.90 0.46 12.24
N THR A 341 -0.91 -0.82 11.92
CA THR A 341 -1.39 -1.32 10.62
C THR A 341 -2.87 -1.03 10.44
N LEU A 342 -3.67 -1.23 11.48
CA LEU A 342 -5.09 -0.88 11.50
C LEU A 342 -5.28 0.65 11.32
N ALA A 343 -4.49 1.45 12.02
CA ALA A 343 -4.53 2.90 11.92
C ALA A 343 -4.17 3.42 10.53
N THR A 344 -3.11 2.86 9.92
CA THR A 344 -2.58 3.29 8.62
C THR A 344 -3.37 2.70 7.45
N TYR A 345 -3.17 1.40 7.16
CA TYR A 345 -3.79 0.74 6.00
C TYR A 345 -5.30 0.51 6.15
N GLY A 346 -5.80 0.43 7.38
CA GLY A 346 -7.24 0.42 7.65
C GLY A 346 -7.82 1.82 7.60
N ILE A 347 -7.76 2.54 8.73
CA ILE A 347 -8.51 3.80 8.91
C ILE A 347 -7.94 4.94 8.05
N GLY A 348 -6.62 5.15 8.06
CA GLY A 348 -5.98 6.26 7.36
C GLY A 348 -6.18 6.18 5.84
N MET A 349 -5.93 5.00 5.25
CA MET A 349 -6.15 4.78 3.81
C MET A 349 -7.64 4.81 3.46
N LEU A 350 -8.54 4.29 4.30
CA LEU A 350 -9.98 4.37 4.08
C LEU A 350 -10.44 5.83 3.95
N LEU A 351 -10.13 6.65 4.94
CA LEU A 351 -10.46 8.07 4.91
C LEU A 351 -9.79 8.78 3.72
N GLY A 352 -8.52 8.46 3.48
CA GLY A 352 -7.76 9.04 2.39
C GLY A 352 -8.35 8.77 1.02
N ASN A 353 -8.75 7.53 0.75
CA ASN A 353 -9.34 7.14 -0.53
C ASN A 353 -10.70 7.83 -0.77
N LEU A 354 -11.55 7.91 0.26
CA LEU A 354 -12.83 8.61 0.17
C LEU A 354 -12.63 10.11 -0.10
N ILE A 355 -11.71 10.75 0.63
CA ILE A 355 -11.38 12.17 0.44
C ILE A 355 -10.77 12.39 -0.95
N ALA A 356 -9.85 11.53 -1.40
CA ALA A 356 -9.19 11.65 -2.69
C ALA A 356 -10.20 11.58 -3.85
N GLY A 357 -11.18 10.68 -3.78
CA GLY A 357 -12.25 10.58 -4.76
C GLY A 357 -13.09 11.85 -4.82
N TYR A 358 -13.54 12.33 -3.67
CA TYR A 358 -14.36 13.55 -3.56
C TYR A 358 -13.61 14.80 -4.06
N VAL A 359 -12.37 14.98 -3.63
CA VAL A 359 -11.53 16.13 -4.05
C VAL A 359 -11.32 16.14 -5.55
N LYS A 360 -11.08 14.99 -6.17
CA LYS A 360 -10.92 14.91 -7.63
C LYS A 360 -12.20 15.37 -8.36
N ASP A 361 -13.37 14.88 -7.94
CA ASP A 361 -14.64 15.26 -8.60
C ASP A 361 -14.95 16.75 -8.43
N MET A 362 -14.69 17.32 -7.24
CA MET A 362 -14.82 18.78 -7.02
C MET A 362 -13.91 19.64 -7.91
N ASN A 363 -12.81 19.09 -8.37
CA ASN A 363 -11.82 19.79 -9.21
C ASN A 363 -11.87 19.34 -10.67
N THR A 364 -12.95 18.64 -11.07
CA THR A 364 -13.18 18.22 -12.46
C THR A 364 -14.36 18.99 -13.04
N LEU A 365 -14.12 19.72 -14.13
CA LEU A 365 -15.15 20.44 -14.86
C LEU A 365 -15.09 20.03 -16.35
N SER A 366 -16.23 19.65 -16.93
CA SER A 366 -16.31 19.23 -18.34
C SER A 366 -15.24 18.18 -18.70
N ASN A 367 -15.04 17.18 -17.84
CA ASN A 367 -14.05 16.11 -17.96
C ASN A 367 -12.58 16.54 -17.91
N VAL A 368 -12.30 17.79 -17.55
CA VAL A 368 -10.94 18.29 -17.33
C VAL A 368 -10.70 18.45 -15.83
N THR A 369 -9.70 17.77 -15.32
CA THR A 369 -9.33 17.82 -13.90
C THR A 369 -8.23 18.86 -13.65
N ASN A 370 -8.46 19.78 -12.71
CA ASN A 370 -7.41 20.67 -12.21
C ASN A 370 -6.51 19.92 -11.22
N TRP A 371 -5.48 19.24 -11.74
CA TRP A 371 -4.58 18.43 -10.93
C TRP A 371 -3.79 19.25 -9.91
N THR A 372 -3.49 20.52 -10.17
CA THR A 372 -2.82 21.38 -9.20
C THR A 372 -3.64 21.48 -7.92
N ASN A 373 -4.94 21.79 -8.03
CA ASN A 373 -5.81 21.87 -6.85
C ASN A 373 -5.95 20.51 -6.14
N VAL A 374 -6.04 19.42 -6.89
CA VAL A 374 -6.11 18.07 -6.32
C VAL A 374 -4.86 17.77 -5.48
N TRP A 375 -3.66 18.09 -5.98
CA TRP A 375 -2.41 17.80 -5.27
C TRP A 375 -2.09 18.79 -4.13
N LEU A 376 -2.64 19.99 -4.13
CA LEU A 376 -2.50 20.93 -3.01
C LEU A 376 -3.18 20.42 -1.73
N VAL A 377 -4.22 19.59 -1.83
CA VAL A 377 -4.88 19.03 -0.63
C VAL A 377 -3.94 18.09 0.13
N PRO A 378 -3.36 17.02 -0.45
CA PRO A 378 -2.41 16.18 0.26
C PRO A 378 -1.13 16.92 0.66
N ALA A 379 -0.66 17.93 -0.11
CA ALA A 379 0.46 18.77 0.27
C ALA A 379 0.15 19.56 1.56
N SER A 380 -1.06 20.11 1.67
CA SER A 380 -1.50 20.85 2.86
C SER A 380 -1.60 19.95 4.10
N ILE A 381 -2.17 18.76 3.95
CA ILE A 381 -2.26 17.77 5.03
C ILE A 381 -0.85 17.36 5.49
N ALA A 382 0.05 17.03 4.54
CA ALA A 382 1.43 16.68 4.86
C ALA A 382 2.16 17.86 5.58
N SER A 383 1.90 19.11 5.18
CA SER A 383 2.46 20.30 5.81
C SER A 383 1.98 20.45 7.27
N ILE A 384 0.71 20.22 7.52
CA ILE A 384 0.15 20.24 8.88
C ILE A 384 0.82 19.18 9.74
N VAL A 385 0.95 17.94 9.23
CA VAL A 385 1.60 16.83 9.95
C VAL A 385 3.07 17.16 10.21
N LEU A 386 3.78 17.72 9.24
CA LEU A 386 5.17 18.18 9.39
C LEU A 386 5.31 19.20 10.53
N LEU A 387 4.46 20.23 10.56
CA LEU A 387 4.48 21.25 11.62
C LEU A 387 4.17 20.64 12.98
N LEU A 388 3.16 19.78 13.09
CA LEU A 388 2.84 19.08 14.33
C LEU A 388 4.06 18.26 14.83
N PHE A 389 4.75 17.56 13.93
CA PHE A 389 5.94 16.79 14.28
C PHE A 389 7.11 17.69 14.73
N MET A 390 7.39 18.77 14.01
CA MET A 390 8.47 19.69 14.34
C MET A 390 8.34 20.27 15.74
N PHE A 391 7.14 20.71 16.10
CA PHE A 391 6.90 21.42 17.34
C PHE A 391 6.62 20.50 18.53
N PHE A 392 5.91 19.40 18.33
CA PHE A 392 5.39 18.59 19.44
C PHE A 392 6.06 17.21 19.61
N PHE A 393 6.71 16.66 18.56
CA PHE A 393 7.39 15.38 18.72
C PHE A 393 8.69 15.55 19.51
N LYS A 394 8.75 14.88 20.67
CA LYS A 394 9.96 14.81 21.49
C LYS A 394 10.59 13.42 21.34
N GLN A 395 11.87 13.40 20.99
CA GLN A 395 12.62 12.16 20.98
C GLN A 395 12.80 11.71 22.43
N GLU A 396 12.17 10.61 22.78
CA GLU A 396 12.37 9.95 24.07
C GLU A 396 13.62 9.08 23.99
N LYS A 397 14.33 8.92 25.11
CA LYS A 397 15.36 7.88 25.19
C LYS A 397 14.66 6.52 25.20
N ILE A 398 14.85 5.76 24.13
CA ILE A 398 14.25 4.42 23.92
C ILE A 398 15.36 3.40 24.00
#